data_ecd8e6b92abdaeaaff7406172cee2eac
#
_entry.id   ecd8e6b92abdaeaaff7406172cee2eac
#
_cell.length_a   1.000
_cell.length_b   1.000
_cell.length_c   1.000
_cell.angle_alpha   90.00
_cell.angle_beta   90.00
_cell.angle_gamma   90.00
#
_symmetry.space_group_name_H-M   'P 1'
#
loop_
_entity.id
_entity.type
_entity.pdbx_description
1 polymer ?
#
loop_
_entity_poly.entity_id
_entity_poly.type
_entity_poly.pdbx_seq_one_letter_code
_entity_poly.pdbx_strand_id
1 'polypeptide(L)'
;MGLSLSQIVTLLAIVLPLGAVPSRAMVGRWVQAAAAQAGRLLVVLDLACQARVRVLCLDEIFLHRAPVLMAIEPHSMAWMAGQRGPDRRGESWCDVITHWPCLEHVIADGGQGLERGVKLANAARGAQGEATGTVSKQTMTMGLDVFHTQRELERVIQRQWKHAERQLDTASQADAKVERYKRQGRDPRGVSGVAGRAWRKAERLCDQAGNAQEAVQQIAAALSWFDAKGRLYCRQTAQAQLDEASQQLQGACWSKVKRLLSDERTLRHLDRLHELLTSAVSEPVLRDALTRLWYFNNQMRQTHGDVC
;
A
#
# COMPACT_ATOMS: atom_id res chain seq x y z
N MET A 1 3.73 -12.32 11.72
CA MET A 1 3.02 -12.55 13.02
C MET A 1 4.04 -12.90 14.08
N GLY A 2 3.99 -12.25 15.27
CA GLY A 2 4.90 -12.57 16.38
C GLY A 2 4.36 -13.72 17.22
N LEU A 3 5.26 -14.50 17.81
CA LEU A 3 4.89 -15.55 18.77
C LEU A 3 4.49 -14.95 20.12
N SER A 4 3.45 -15.47 20.75
CA SER A 4 3.13 -15.13 22.13
C SER A 4 4.18 -15.70 23.09
N LEU A 5 4.34 -15.09 24.26
CA LEU A 5 5.28 -15.61 25.28
C LEU A 5 5.01 -17.07 25.64
N SER A 6 3.75 -17.51 25.63
CA SER A 6 3.39 -18.91 25.88
C SER A 6 3.88 -19.83 24.76
N GLN A 7 3.74 -19.43 23.50
CA GLN A 7 4.24 -20.18 22.35
C GLN A 7 5.78 -20.28 22.36
N ILE A 8 6.46 -19.20 22.75
CA ILE A 8 7.92 -19.20 22.90
C ILE A 8 8.33 -20.22 23.95
N VAL A 9 7.69 -20.24 25.12
CA VAL A 9 7.97 -21.24 26.18
C VAL A 9 7.71 -22.66 25.68
N THR A 10 6.62 -22.89 24.94
CA THR A 10 6.32 -24.20 24.37
C THR A 10 7.40 -24.66 23.38
N LEU A 11 7.87 -23.76 22.50
CA LEU A 11 8.97 -24.07 21.58
C LEU A 11 10.28 -24.36 22.33
N LEU A 12 10.61 -23.57 23.35
CA LEU A 12 11.79 -23.80 24.18
C LEU A 12 11.72 -25.14 24.93
N ALA A 13 10.53 -25.58 25.33
CA ALA A 13 10.33 -26.89 25.94
C ALA A 13 10.60 -28.08 25.03
N ILE A 14 10.54 -27.86 23.69
CA ILE A 14 10.87 -28.88 22.68
C ILE A 14 12.39 -29.02 22.52
N VAL A 15 13.14 -27.90 22.62
CA VAL A 15 14.58 -27.85 22.31
C VAL A 15 15.47 -27.95 23.53
N LEU A 16 14.97 -27.57 24.72
CA LEU A 16 15.75 -27.54 25.95
C LEU A 16 15.49 -28.75 26.86
N PRO A 17 16.48 -29.21 27.61
CA PRO A 17 16.30 -30.27 28.60
C PRO A 17 15.25 -29.94 29.65
N LEU A 18 14.54 -30.95 30.15
CA LEU A 18 13.62 -30.82 31.27
C LEU A 18 14.33 -30.15 32.46
N GLY A 19 13.77 -29.06 32.96
CA GLY A 19 14.37 -28.24 34.04
C GLY A 19 15.14 -27.00 33.56
N ALA A 20 15.54 -26.94 32.28
CA ALA A 20 16.17 -25.76 31.70
C ALA A 20 15.15 -24.80 31.00
N VAL A 21 13.89 -25.19 30.91
CA VAL A 21 12.83 -24.41 30.23
C VAL A 21 12.51 -23.19 31.11
N PRO A 22 12.69 -21.97 30.58
CA PRO A 22 12.41 -20.74 31.31
C PRO A 22 10.91 -20.57 31.56
N SER A 23 10.53 -19.97 32.66
CA SER A 23 9.14 -19.59 32.91
C SER A 23 8.71 -18.47 31.96
N ARG A 24 7.40 -18.37 31.69
CA ARG A 24 6.82 -17.27 30.90
C ARG A 24 7.25 -15.89 31.40
N ALA A 25 7.33 -15.70 32.72
CA ALA A 25 7.79 -14.47 33.34
C ALA A 25 9.29 -14.19 33.06
N MET A 26 10.12 -15.21 33.00
CA MET A 26 11.53 -15.07 32.63
C MET A 26 11.70 -14.70 31.18
N VAL A 27 10.99 -15.36 30.26
CA VAL A 27 10.98 -14.99 28.86
C VAL A 27 10.47 -13.56 28.67
N GLY A 28 9.43 -13.16 29.39
CA GLY A 28 8.93 -11.78 29.38
C GLY A 28 9.99 -10.76 29.80
N ARG A 29 10.76 -11.04 30.87
CA ARG A 29 11.89 -10.16 31.28
C ARG A 29 12.98 -10.08 30.20
N TRP A 30 13.32 -11.20 29.57
CA TRP A 30 14.32 -11.22 28.49
C TRP A 30 13.85 -10.38 27.30
N VAL A 31 12.60 -10.52 26.88
CA VAL A 31 12.03 -9.71 25.80
C VAL A 31 12.05 -8.22 26.15
N GLN A 32 11.70 -7.85 27.39
CA GLN A 32 11.75 -6.46 27.83
C GLN A 32 13.19 -5.91 27.85
N ALA A 33 14.15 -6.68 28.35
CA ALA A 33 15.56 -6.28 28.39
C ALA A 33 16.13 -6.12 26.96
N ALA A 34 15.84 -7.08 26.08
CA ALA A 34 16.23 -7.01 24.67
C ALA A 34 15.59 -5.80 23.96
N ALA A 35 14.31 -5.53 24.20
CA ALA A 35 13.63 -4.37 23.64
C ALA A 35 14.23 -3.04 24.11
N ALA A 36 14.56 -2.93 25.40
CA ALA A 36 15.23 -1.76 25.96
C ALA A 36 16.63 -1.54 25.34
N GLN A 37 17.37 -2.62 25.12
CA GLN A 37 18.68 -2.55 24.47
C GLN A 37 18.56 -2.17 22.99
N ALA A 38 17.60 -2.78 22.27
CA ALA A 38 17.31 -2.45 20.89
C ALA A 38 16.89 -0.99 20.75
N GLY A 39 16.07 -0.46 21.65
CA GLY A 39 15.69 0.95 21.66
C GLY A 39 16.88 1.89 21.81
N ARG A 40 17.83 1.60 22.69
CA ARG A 40 19.06 2.38 22.83
C ARG A 40 19.93 2.34 21.57
N LEU A 41 20.06 1.17 20.97
CA LEU A 41 20.80 1.01 19.71
C LEU A 41 20.15 1.79 18.57
N LEU A 42 18.81 1.74 18.47
CA LEU A 42 18.06 2.44 17.44
C LEU A 42 18.32 3.96 17.53
N VAL A 43 18.26 4.55 18.72
CA VAL A 43 18.56 5.99 18.90
C VAL A 43 19.96 6.36 18.39
N VAL A 44 20.96 5.54 18.66
CA VAL A 44 22.34 5.78 18.18
C VAL A 44 22.41 5.68 16.65
N LEU A 45 21.74 4.68 16.07
CA LEU A 45 21.70 4.50 14.61
C LEU A 45 20.94 5.64 13.94
N ASP A 46 19.83 6.06 14.50
CA ASP A 46 19.03 7.19 13.99
C ASP A 46 19.89 8.47 13.95
N LEU A 47 20.58 8.79 15.04
CA LEU A 47 21.50 9.94 15.09
C LEU A 47 22.62 9.84 14.04
N ALA A 48 23.22 8.67 13.89
CA ALA A 48 24.29 8.46 12.89
C ALA A 48 23.79 8.56 11.44
N CYS A 49 22.52 8.22 11.20
CA CYS A 49 21.89 8.21 9.87
C CYS A 49 21.18 9.52 9.51
N GLN A 50 20.87 10.40 10.47
CA GLN A 50 20.07 11.61 10.27
C GLN A 50 20.48 12.45 9.05
N ALA A 51 21.79 12.66 8.88
CA ALA A 51 22.31 13.47 7.79
C ALA A 51 22.25 12.77 6.41
N ARG A 52 21.98 11.47 6.37
CA ARG A 52 21.98 10.65 5.15
C ARG A 52 20.62 10.33 4.63
N VAL A 53 19.60 10.36 5.49
CA VAL A 53 18.22 10.03 5.12
C VAL A 53 17.62 11.11 4.25
N ARG A 54 17.30 10.75 3.00
CA ARG A 54 16.69 11.62 1.99
C ARG A 54 15.24 11.27 1.68
N VAL A 55 14.89 10.00 1.85
CA VAL A 55 13.55 9.47 1.56
C VAL A 55 13.08 8.66 2.75
N LEU A 56 11.80 8.80 3.13
CA LEU A 56 11.15 7.96 4.12
C LEU A 56 9.79 7.48 3.60
N CYS A 57 9.52 6.21 3.83
CA CYS A 57 8.18 5.65 3.77
C CYS A 57 7.57 5.76 5.17
N LEU A 58 6.41 6.41 5.27
CA LEU A 58 5.70 6.63 6.52
C LEU A 58 4.37 5.89 6.52
N ASP A 59 4.10 5.18 7.61
CA ASP A 59 2.85 4.45 7.81
C ASP A 59 2.53 4.35 9.30
N GLU A 60 1.29 4.04 9.65
CA GLU A 60 0.90 3.76 11.03
C GLU A 60 0.43 2.31 11.20
N ILE A 61 0.89 1.68 12.27
CA ILE A 61 0.33 0.43 12.76
C ILE A 61 -0.35 0.65 14.09
N PHE A 62 -1.31 -0.20 14.43
CA PHE A 62 -2.04 -0.08 15.69
C PHE A 62 -1.65 -1.19 16.64
N LEU A 63 -1.13 -0.81 17.81
CA LEU A 63 -0.84 -1.72 18.90
C LEU A 63 -1.81 -1.43 20.05
N HIS A 64 -2.69 -2.37 20.35
CA HIS A 64 -3.73 -2.18 21.40
C HIS A 64 -4.52 -0.86 21.22
N ARG A 65 -4.93 -0.53 20.00
CA ARG A 65 -5.65 0.71 19.61
C ARG A 65 -4.83 2.02 19.69
N ALA A 66 -3.57 1.95 20.11
CA ALA A 66 -2.68 3.10 20.06
C ALA A 66 -1.88 3.09 18.74
N PRO A 67 -1.74 4.21 18.05
CA PRO A 67 -0.94 4.29 16.84
C PRO A 67 0.55 4.19 17.18
N VAL A 68 1.27 3.45 16.38
CA VAL A 68 2.73 3.47 16.30
C VAL A 68 3.07 4.07 14.95
N LEU A 69 3.71 5.23 15.00
CA LEU A 69 4.16 5.96 13.81
C LEU A 69 5.45 5.32 13.34
N MET A 70 5.45 4.87 12.09
CA MET A 70 6.53 4.08 11.51
C MET A 70 7.22 4.88 10.42
N ALA A 71 8.56 4.83 10.40
CA ALA A 71 9.36 5.38 9.32
C ALA A 71 10.40 4.34 8.87
N ILE A 72 10.44 4.10 7.56
CA ILE A 72 11.39 3.17 6.93
C ILE A 72 12.15 3.93 5.85
N GLU A 73 13.47 3.80 5.83
CA GLU A 73 14.29 4.25 4.72
C GLU A 73 14.24 3.19 3.60
N PRO A 74 13.63 3.49 2.43
CA PRO A 74 13.32 2.45 1.45
C PRO A 74 14.53 1.86 0.73
N HIS A 75 15.66 2.55 0.72
CA HIS A 75 16.86 2.09 0.02
C HIS A 75 17.54 0.95 0.78
N SER A 76 17.69 1.12 2.08
CA SER A 76 18.31 0.13 2.97
C SER A 76 17.29 -0.80 3.62
N MET A 77 15.99 -0.50 3.51
CA MET A 77 14.91 -1.12 4.27
C MET A 77 15.10 -0.99 5.78
N ALA A 78 15.91 -0.03 6.21
CA ALA A 78 16.16 0.22 7.61
C ALA A 78 14.95 0.86 8.29
N TRP A 79 14.60 0.33 9.43
CA TRP A 79 13.57 0.88 10.30
C TRP A 79 14.15 2.08 11.05
N MET A 80 13.76 3.28 10.67
CA MET A 80 14.32 4.54 11.15
C MET A 80 13.54 5.11 12.35
N ALA A 81 12.24 4.88 12.44
CA ALA A 81 11.44 5.27 13.58
C ALA A 81 10.31 4.26 13.81
N GLY A 82 10.00 4.03 15.09
CA GLY A 82 8.88 3.24 15.57
C GLY A 82 8.40 3.81 16.88
N GLN A 83 7.68 4.92 16.82
CA GLN A 83 7.28 5.69 17.99
C GLN A 83 5.80 5.49 18.28
N ARG A 84 5.48 5.05 19.50
CA ARG A 84 4.10 5.08 19.96
C ARG A 84 3.66 6.53 20.10
N GLY A 85 2.77 6.96 19.18
CA GLY A 85 2.22 8.31 19.21
C GLY A 85 1.04 8.43 20.18
N PRO A 86 0.75 9.64 20.68
CA PRO A 86 -0.48 9.93 21.41
C PRO A 86 -1.69 9.79 20.48
N ASP A 87 -1.51 10.15 19.22
CA ASP A 87 -2.47 10.06 18.14
C ASP A 87 -1.75 10.01 16.77
N ARG A 88 -2.51 10.07 15.69
CA ARG A 88 -2.02 10.13 14.30
C ARG A 88 -2.24 11.48 13.63
N ARG A 89 -2.32 12.56 14.41
CA ARG A 89 -2.51 13.92 13.89
C ARG A 89 -1.24 14.47 13.25
N GLY A 90 -1.40 15.61 12.56
CA GLY A 90 -0.29 16.24 11.86
C GLY A 90 0.85 16.64 12.78
N GLU A 91 0.54 17.06 13.98
CA GLU A 91 1.52 17.46 14.99
C GLU A 91 2.44 16.29 15.37
N SER A 92 1.86 15.11 15.67
CA SER A 92 2.63 13.89 15.98
C SER A 92 3.50 13.43 14.81
N TRP A 93 3.00 13.56 13.58
CA TRP A 93 3.79 13.28 12.39
C TRP A 93 4.87 14.32 12.12
N CYS A 94 4.59 15.59 12.39
CA CYS A 94 5.57 16.67 12.28
C CYS A 94 6.79 16.39 13.16
N ASP A 95 6.58 15.94 14.40
CA ASP A 95 7.66 15.59 15.34
C ASP A 95 8.54 14.47 14.77
N VAL A 96 7.94 13.42 14.20
CA VAL A 96 8.69 12.33 13.56
C VAL A 96 9.49 12.82 12.37
N ILE A 97 8.88 13.65 11.50
CA ILE A 97 9.47 14.11 10.24
C ILE A 97 10.61 15.11 10.49
N THR A 98 10.45 16.02 11.43
CA THR A 98 11.46 17.05 11.73
C THR A 98 12.74 16.50 12.32
N HIS A 99 12.69 15.27 12.85
CA HIS A 99 13.89 14.55 13.29
C HIS A 99 14.89 14.30 12.15
N TRP A 100 14.46 14.34 10.88
CA TRP A 100 15.27 14.05 9.70
C TRP A 100 15.56 15.31 8.88
N PRO A 101 16.60 16.09 9.20
CA PRO A 101 16.81 17.42 8.63
C PRO A 101 17.11 17.44 7.12
N CYS A 102 17.62 16.33 6.58
CA CYS A 102 17.98 16.19 5.19
C CYS A 102 16.91 15.46 4.33
N LEU A 103 15.73 15.21 4.90
CA LEU A 103 14.64 14.53 4.20
C LEU A 103 14.10 15.38 3.04
N GLU A 104 14.10 14.82 1.85
CA GLU A 104 13.67 15.47 0.60
C GLU A 104 12.31 14.95 0.11
N HIS A 105 12.01 13.68 0.42
CA HIS A 105 10.81 13.02 -0.08
C HIS A 105 10.19 12.09 0.96
N VAL A 106 8.86 12.13 1.03
CA VAL A 106 8.05 11.23 1.88
C VAL A 106 7.11 10.43 0.99
N ILE A 107 7.02 9.14 1.24
CA ILE A 107 6.05 8.23 0.62
C ILE A 107 5.06 7.80 1.71
N ALA A 108 3.76 7.98 1.47
CA ALA A 108 2.73 7.69 2.45
C ALA A 108 1.38 7.38 1.80
N ASP A 109 0.43 6.88 2.59
CA ASP A 109 -0.92 6.50 2.14
C ASP A 109 -1.87 7.68 1.83
N GLY A 110 -1.42 8.93 2.01
CA GLY A 110 -2.26 10.11 1.83
C GLY A 110 -3.25 10.34 2.98
N GLY A 111 -3.01 9.79 4.15
CA GLY A 111 -3.76 10.09 5.37
C GLY A 111 -3.68 11.56 5.75
N GLN A 112 -4.80 12.17 6.15
CA GLN A 112 -4.87 13.61 6.47
C GLN A 112 -3.85 14.04 7.53
N GLY A 113 -3.58 13.18 8.52
CA GLY A 113 -2.58 13.45 9.54
C GLY A 113 -1.17 13.52 8.96
N LEU A 114 -0.80 12.57 8.11
CA LEU A 114 0.47 12.54 7.40
C LEU A 114 0.66 13.75 6.49
N GLU A 115 -0.35 14.09 5.67
CA GLU A 115 -0.31 15.28 4.82
C GLU A 115 -0.11 16.56 5.63
N ARG A 116 -0.84 16.69 6.74
CA ARG A 116 -0.69 17.84 7.64
C ARG A 116 0.69 17.86 8.29
N GLY A 117 1.21 16.70 8.71
CA GLY A 117 2.56 16.56 9.29
C GLY A 117 3.65 17.03 8.34
N VAL A 118 3.59 16.64 7.06
CA VAL A 118 4.52 17.08 6.03
C VAL A 118 4.43 18.60 5.81
N LYS A 119 3.22 19.19 5.78
CA LYS A 119 3.03 20.64 5.66
C LYS A 119 3.62 21.40 6.85
N LEU A 120 3.37 20.93 8.06
CA LEU A 120 3.91 21.54 9.29
C LEU A 120 5.44 21.44 9.33
N ALA A 121 6.01 20.30 8.98
CA ALA A 121 7.46 20.11 8.93
C ALA A 121 8.12 21.02 7.87
N ASN A 122 7.50 21.20 6.71
CA ASN A 122 7.98 22.15 5.70
C ASN A 122 7.93 23.60 6.20
N ALA A 123 6.84 23.99 6.88
CA ALA A 123 6.73 25.34 7.47
C ALA A 123 7.80 25.57 8.54
N ALA A 124 8.04 24.61 9.43
CA ALA A 124 9.10 24.69 10.45
C ALA A 124 10.50 24.84 9.83
N ARG A 125 10.79 24.12 8.73
CA ARG A 125 12.07 24.26 8.00
C ARG A 125 12.22 25.63 7.34
N GLY A 126 11.15 26.16 6.77
CA GLY A 126 11.14 27.52 6.20
C GLY A 126 11.50 28.57 7.24
N ALA A 127 10.82 28.55 8.39
CA ALA A 127 11.09 29.49 9.49
C ALA A 127 12.53 29.38 10.04
N GLN A 128 13.09 28.18 10.14
CA GLN A 128 14.50 27.99 10.54
C GLN A 128 15.49 28.54 9.49
N GLY A 129 15.19 28.37 8.20
CA GLY A 129 16.01 28.91 7.11
C GLY A 129 16.08 30.43 7.11
N GLU A 130 14.95 31.10 7.31
CA GLU A 130 14.85 32.57 7.44
C GLU A 130 15.64 33.09 8.65
N ALA A 131 15.49 32.42 9.80
CA ALA A 131 16.19 32.83 11.03
C ALA A 131 17.72 32.67 10.94
N THR A 132 18.23 31.75 10.14
CA THR A 132 19.68 31.48 9.98
C THR A 132 20.30 32.18 8.76
N GLY A 133 19.51 32.89 7.95
CA GLY A 133 19.99 33.52 6.71
C GLY A 133 20.48 32.53 5.65
N THR A 134 20.19 31.24 5.82
CA THR A 134 20.57 30.18 4.89
C THR A 134 19.51 30.05 3.81
N VAL A 135 19.89 30.21 2.55
CA VAL A 135 19.00 30.09 1.39
C VAL A 135 18.18 28.79 1.49
N SER A 136 16.88 28.96 1.34
CA SER A 136 15.81 27.97 1.27
C SER A 136 16.29 26.54 1.01
N LYS A 137 16.24 25.70 2.03
CA LYS A 137 16.31 24.25 1.85
C LYS A 137 15.13 23.81 1.00
N GLN A 138 15.40 23.00 0.01
CA GLN A 138 14.42 22.41 -0.89
C GLN A 138 13.20 21.91 -0.12
N THR A 139 12.02 22.35 -0.50
CA THR A 139 10.75 21.91 0.10
C THR A 139 10.61 20.42 -0.05
N MET A 140 10.37 19.73 1.05
CA MET A 140 10.14 18.29 1.06
C MET A 140 8.86 17.97 0.28
N THR A 141 8.98 17.03 -0.65
CA THR A 141 7.86 16.56 -1.48
C THR A 141 7.20 15.32 -0.87
N MET A 142 5.94 15.09 -1.23
CA MET A 142 5.20 13.89 -0.81
C MET A 142 4.69 13.14 -2.03
N GLY A 143 4.91 11.82 -2.07
CA GLY A 143 4.32 10.88 -3.01
C GLY A 143 3.29 9.99 -2.32
N LEU A 144 2.27 9.55 -3.07
CA LEU A 144 1.35 8.54 -2.58
C LEU A 144 1.95 7.15 -2.76
N ASP A 145 1.69 6.28 -1.79
CA ASP A 145 2.08 4.89 -1.87
C ASP A 145 1.19 4.15 -2.88
N VAL A 146 1.83 3.64 -3.92
CA VAL A 146 1.19 2.86 -4.99
C VAL A 146 0.52 1.60 -4.44
N PHE A 147 1.13 0.95 -3.46
CA PHE A 147 0.58 -0.24 -2.83
C PHE A 147 -0.79 0.02 -2.20
N HIS A 148 -0.95 1.15 -1.49
CA HIS A 148 -2.23 1.52 -0.89
C HIS A 148 -3.29 1.82 -1.95
N THR A 149 -2.90 2.42 -3.07
CA THR A 149 -3.80 2.66 -4.21
C THR A 149 -4.25 1.34 -4.84
N GLN A 150 -3.35 0.41 -5.09
CA GLN A 150 -3.65 -0.92 -5.61
C GLN A 150 -4.54 -1.72 -4.65
N ARG A 151 -4.23 -1.71 -3.36
CA ARG A 151 -5.04 -2.38 -2.33
C ARG A 151 -6.47 -1.84 -2.27
N GLU A 152 -6.65 -0.53 -2.46
CA GLU A 152 -8.00 0.07 -2.49
C GLU A 152 -8.77 -0.37 -3.74
N LEU A 153 -8.13 -0.43 -4.91
CA LEU A 153 -8.68 -0.99 -6.14
C LEU A 153 -9.14 -2.45 -5.94
N GLU A 154 -8.27 -3.30 -5.43
CA GLU A 154 -8.57 -4.70 -5.16
C GLU A 154 -9.73 -4.86 -4.19
N ARG A 155 -9.78 -4.04 -3.14
CA ARG A 155 -10.85 -4.08 -2.16
C ARG A 155 -12.23 -3.77 -2.76
N VAL A 156 -12.29 -2.81 -3.69
CA VAL A 156 -13.56 -2.44 -4.35
C VAL A 156 -13.98 -3.51 -5.33
N ILE A 157 -13.06 -4.00 -6.18
CA ILE A 157 -13.39 -5.01 -7.18
C ILE A 157 -13.83 -6.33 -6.54
N GLN A 158 -13.17 -6.77 -5.46
CA GLN A 158 -13.58 -7.96 -4.72
C GLN A 158 -14.99 -7.83 -4.12
N ARG A 159 -15.39 -6.63 -3.68
CA ARG A 159 -16.77 -6.39 -3.21
C ARG A 159 -17.79 -6.49 -4.34
N GLN A 160 -17.44 -6.00 -5.54
CA GLN A 160 -18.32 -6.11 -6.71
C GLN A 160 -18.51 -7.56 -7.12
N TRP A 161 -17.44 -8.35 -7.19
CA TRP A 161 -17.51 -9.79 -7.48
C TRP A 161 -18.35 -10.54 -6.43
N LYS A 162 -18.12 -10.31 -5.14
CA LYS A 162 -18.95 -10.91 -4.09
C LYS A 162 -20.43 -10.52 -4.19
N HIS A 163 -20.73 -9.32 -4.72
CA HIS A 163 -22.11 -8.92 -4.95
C HIS A 163 -22.70 -9.65 -6.17
N ALA A 164 -21.97 -9.80 -7.26
CA ALA A 164 -22.36 -10.56 -8.44
C ALA A 164 -22.60 -12.05 -8.09
N GLU A 165 -21.68 -12.68 -7.37
CA GLU A 165 -21.81 -14.07 -6.87
C GLU A 165 -23.10 -14.28 -6.08
N ARG A 166 -23.41 -13.40 -5.12
CA ARG A 166 -24.66 -13.48 -4.35
C ARG A 166 -25.91 -13.36 -5.22
N GLN A 167 -25.85 -12.61 -6.30
CA GLN A 167 -26.97 -12.52 -7.24
C GLN A 167 -27.07 -13.75 -8.13
N LEU A 168 -25.96 -14.38 -8.50
CA LEU A 168 -25.95 -15.68 -9.17
C LEU A 168 -26.58 -16.77 -8.29
N ASP A 169 -26.23 -16.82 -7.00
CA ASP A 169 -26.84 -17.73 -6.04
C ASP A 169 -28.35 -17.51 -5.93
N THR A 170 -28.79 -16.24 -5.88
CA THR A 170 -30.18 -15.86 -5.85
C THR A 170 -30.93 -16.33 -7.10
N ALA A 171 -30.33 -16.18 -8.28
CA ALA A 171 -30.88 -16.61 -9.56
C ALA A 171 -30.99 -18.14 -9.61
N SER A 172 -29.95 -18.85 -9.19
CA SER A 172 -29.93 -20.31 -9.11
C SER A 172 -31.00 -20.87 -8.17
N GLN A 173 -31.19 -20.23 -7.00
CA GLN A 173 -32.26 -20.60 -6.06
C GLN A 173 -33.67 -20.36 -6.65
N ALA A 174 -33.81 -19.28 -7.43
CA ALA A 174 -35.08 -19.00 -8.13
C ALA A 174 -35.39 -20.05 -9.19
N ASP A 175 -34.36 -20.49 -9.96
CA ASP A 175 -34.51 -21.61 -10.92
C ASP A 175 -34.87 -22.94 -10.23
N ALA A 176 -34.19 -23.26 -9.15
CA ALA A 176 -34.52 -24.47 -8.37
C ALA A 176 -35.98 -24.46 -7.87
N LYS A 177 -36.51 -23.26 -7.58
CA LYS A 177 -37.93 -23.09 -7.25
C LYS A 177 -38.82 -23.36 -8.46
N VAL A 178 -38.50 -22.91 -9.65
CA VAL A 178 -39.21 -23.18 -10.91
C VAL A 178 -39.26 -24.68 -11.15
N GLU A 179 -38.13 -25.37 -11.05
CA GLU A 179 -38.05 -26.83 -11.26
C GLU A 179 -38.87 -27.60 -10.20
N ARG A 180 -38.90 -27.13 -8.96
CA ARG A 180 -39.77 -27.74 -7.92
C ARG A 180 -41.26 -27.60 -8.26
N TYR A 181 -41.71 -26.42 -8.76
CA TYR A 181 -43.11 -26.21 -9.17
C TYR A 181 -43.50 -27.13 -10.32
N LYS A 182 -42.63 -27.27 -11.34
CA LYS A 182 -42.86 -28.22 -12.45
C LYS A 182 -43.01 -29.65 -11.95
N ARG A 183 -42.11 -30.12 -11.07
CA ARG A 183 -42.20 -31.47 -10.49
C ARG A 183 -43.48 -31.71 -9.66
N GLN A 184 -44.01 -30.65 -9.06
CA GLN A 184 -45.25 -30.71 -8.27
C GLN A 184 -46.54 -30.56 -9.13
N GLY A 185 -46.43 -30.44 -10.46
CA GLY A 185 -47.55 -30.19 -11.34
C GLY A 185 -48.23 -28.83 -11.17
N ARG A 186 -47.51 -27.85 -10.53
CA ARG A 186 -48.02 -26.49 -10.30
C ARG A 186 -47.64 -25.60 -11.50
N ASP A 187 -48.46 -24.57 -11.76
CA ASP A 187 -48.12 -23.57 -12.79
C ASP A 187 -46.85 -22.80 -12.42
N PRO A 188 -45.75 -22.90 -13.22
CA PRO A 188 -44.51 -22.25 -12.92
C PRO A 188 -44.41 -20.78 -13.45
N ARG A 189 -45.41 -20.26 -14.19
CA ARG A 189 -45.32 -18.97 -14.91
C ARG A 189 -44.90 -17.82 -14.02
N GLY A 190 -45.48 -17.66 -12.84
CA GLY A 190 -45.14 -16.59 -11.90
C GLY A 190 -43.70 -16.68 -11.38
N VAL A 191 -43.24 -17.88 -11.00
CA VAL A 191 -41.89 -18.10 -10.47
C VAL A 191 -40.83 -18.05 -11.58
N SER A 192 -41.18 -18.47 -12.81
CA SER A 192 -40.30 -18.35 -13.97
C SER A 192 -40.00 -16.88 -14.32
N GLY A 193 -41.00 -16.01 -14.22
CA GLY A 193 -40.77 -14.56 -14.42
C GLY A 193 -39.85 -13.96 -13.35
N VAL A 194 -39.91 -14.45 -12.10
CA VAL A 194 -38.98 -14.04 -11.04
C VAL A 194 -37.55 -14.52 -11.33
N ALA A 195 -37.38 -15.79 -11.71
CA ALA A 195 -36.10 -16.38 -12.06
C ALA A 195 -35.46 -15.65 -13.23
N GLY A 196 -36.19 -15.38 -14.31
CA GLY A 196 -35.69 -14.62 -15.44
C GLY A 196 -35.22 -13.19 -15.09
N ARG A 197 -35.90 -12.51 -14.16
CA ARG A 197 -35.42 -11.19 -13.66
C ARG A 197 -34.17 -11.33 -12.82
N ALA A 198 -34.09 -12.38 -11.99
CA ALA A 198 -32.92 -12.62 -11.17
C ALA A 198 -31.67 -12.90 -12.02
N TRP A 199 -31.81 -13.72 -13.07
CA TRP A 199 -30.71 -13.98 -14.02
C TRP A 199 -30.26 -12.72 -14.75
N ARG A 200 -31.16 -11.96 -15.35
CA ARG A 200 -30.79 -10.69 -16.01
C ARG A 200 -30.09 -9.72 -15.07
N LYS A 201 -30.43 -9.72 -13.77
CA LYS A 201 -29.73 -8.90 -12.79
C LYS A 201 -28.34 -9.45 -12.49
N ALA A 202 -28.19 -10.75 -12.35
CA ALA A 202 -26.91 -11.41 -12.11
C ALA A 202 -25.95 -11.20 -13.27
N GLU A 203 -26.37 -11.45 -14.51
CA GLU A 203 -25.60 -11.21 -15.74
C GLU A 203 -25.09 -9.79 -15.79
N ARG A 204 -25.97 -8.80 -15.64
CA ARG A 204 -25.56 -7.38 -15.65
C ARG A 204 -24.51 -7.05 -14.57
N LEU A 205 -24.62 -7.64 -13.38
CA LEU A 205 -23.63 -7.39 -12.32
C LEU A 205 -22.31 -8.11 -12.60
N CYS A 206 -22.34 -9.28 -13.22
CA CYS A 206 -21.14 -9.96 -13.69
C CYS A 206 -20.43 -9.14 -14.76
N ASP A 207 -21.16 -8.63 -15.75
CA ASP A 207 -20.60 -7.77 -16.81
C ASP A 207 -19.99 -6.50 -16.22
N GLN A 208 -20.69 -5.85 -15.27
CA GLN A 208 -20.15 -4.69 -14.57
C GLN A 208 -18.88 -4.99 -13.79
N ALA A 209 -18.81 -6.12 -13.11
CA ALA A 209 -17.63 -6.54 -12.39
C ALA A 209 -16.48 -6.90 -13.34
N GLY A 210 -16.77 -7.57 -14.46
CA GLY A 210 -15.79 -7.89 -15.51
C GLY A 210 -15.17 -6.64 -16.11
N ASN A 211 -15.98 -5.69 -16.57
CA ASN A 211 -15.51 -4.43 -17.13
C ASN A 211 -14.68 -3.62 -16.11
N ALA A 212 -15.11 -3.60 -14.86
CA ALA A 212 -14.36 -2.95 -13.79
C ALA A 212 -13.03 -3.67 -13.50
N GLN A 213 -12.99 -5.00 -13.59
CA GLN A 213 -11.76 -5.78 -13.44
C GLN A 213 -10.73 -5.44 -14.52
N GLU A 214 -11.17 -5.31 -15.76
CA GLU A 214 -10.32 -4.90 -16.89
C GLU A 214 -9.75 -3.49 -16.66
N ALA A 215 -10.60 -2.55 -16.24
CA ALA A 215 -10.15 -1.20 -15.91
C ALA A 215 -9.14 -1.20 -14.75
N VAL A 216 -9.34 -2.02 -13.71
CA VAL A 216 -8.39 -2.18 -12.59
C VAL A 216 -7.05 -2.72 -13.07
N GLN A 217 -7.03 -3.69 -14.00
CA GLN A 217 -5.80 -4.20 -14.59
C GLN A 217 -5.05 -3.13 -15.39
N GLN A 218 -5.77 -2.32 -16.17
CA GLN A 218 -5.18 -1.20 -16.92
C GLN A 218 -4.59 -0.14 -15.97
N ILE A 219 -5.29 0.19 -14.89
CA ILE A 219 -4.79 1.09 -13.85
C ILE A 219 -3.53 0.52 -13.18
N ALA A 220 -3.54 -0.75 -12.80
CA ALA A 220 -2.38 -1.40 -12.19
C ALA A 220 -1.16 -1.37 -13.13
N ALA A 221 -1.38 -1.58 -14.43
CA ALA A 221 -0.33 -1.45 -15.44
C ALA A 221 0.20 -0.02 -15.53
N ALA A 222 -0.67 0.99 -15.54
CA ALA A 222 -0.28 2.41 -15.61
C ALA A 222 0.45 2.90 -14.34
N LEU A 223 0.20 2.29 -13.18
CA LEU A 223 0.94 2.54 -11.94
C LEU A 223 2.29 1.82 -11.87
N SER A 224 2.58 0.95 -12.83
CA SER A 224 3.86 0.24 -12.93
C SER A 224 4.98 1.19 -13.38
N TRP A 225 6.22 0.76 -13.17
CA TRP A 225 7.40 1.48 -13.64
C TRP A 225 7.67 1.30 -15.14
N PHE A 226 7.19 0.19 -15.70
CA PHE A 226 7.45 -0.19 -17.09
C PHE A 226 6.15 -0.40 -17.88
N ASP A 227 6.18 0.01 -19.13
CA ASP A 227 5.14 -0.34 -20.09
C ASP A 227 5.26 -1.82 -20.54
N ALA A 228 4.29 -2.30 -21.32
CA ALA A 228 4.30 -3.67 -21.84
C ALA A 228 5.52 -3.99 -22.75
N LYS A 229 6.23 -2.97 -23.22
CA LYS A 229 7.45 -3.09 -24.04
C LYS A 229 8.73 -2.97 -23.21
N GLY A 230 8.63 -2.90 -21.88
CA GLY A 230 9.77 -2.75 -20.99
C GLY A 230 10.42 -1.37 -20.97
N ARG A 231 9.74 -0.33 -21.48
CA ARG A 231 10.19 1.04 -21.41
C ARG A 231 9.65 1.69 -20.14
N LEU A 232 10.44 2.56 -19.53
CA LEU A 232 9.95 3.34 -18.39
C LEU A 232 8.74 4.19 -18.79
N TYR A 233 7.70 4.12 -17.99
CA TYR A 233 6.58 5.03 -18.15
C TYR A 233 7.02 6.47 -17.89
N CYS A 234 6.62 7.37 -18.77
CA CYS A 234 6.60 8.79 -18.42
C CYS A 234 5.25 9.12 -17.77
N ARG A 235 5.26 10.10 -16.88
CA ARG A 235 4.08 10.55 -16.15
C ARG A 235 2.89 10.87 -17.07
N GLN A 236 3.14 11.57 -18.19
CA GLN A 236 2.08 11.97 -19.12
C GLN A 236 1.35 10.77 -19.72
N THR A 237 2.09 9.74 -20.16
CA THR A 237 1.51 8.52 -20.71
C THR A 237 0.76 7.73 -19.64
N ALA A 238 1.33 7.61 -18.45
CA ALA A 238 0.69 6.94 -17.32
C ALA A 238 -0.61 7.66 -16.91
N GLN A 239 -0.60 8.99 -16.83
CA GLN A 239 -1.78 9.79 -16.49
C GLN A 239 -2.90 9.61 -17.54
N ALA A 240 -2.57 9.66 -18.82
CA ALA A 240 -3.56 9.45 -19.88
C ALA A 240 -4.24 8.08 -19.76
N GLN A 241 -3.47 7.02 -19.48
CA GLN A 241 -4.03 5.69 -19.26
C GLN A 241 -4.87 5.59 -17.98
N LEU A 242 -4.44 6.24 -16.89
CA LEU A 242 -5.24 6.30 -15.66
C LEU A 242 -6.58 7.02 -15.90
N ASP A 243 -6.56 8.12 -16.62
CA ASP A 243 -7.76 8.89 -16.93
C ASP A 243 -8.74 8.07 -17.79
N GLU A 244 -8.24 7.40 -18.83
CA GLU A 244 -9.05 6.51 -19.68
C GLU A 244 -9.65 5.35 -18.89
N ALA A 245 -8.82 4.60 -18.16
CA ALA A 245 -9.29 3.47 -17.37
C ALA A 245 -10.24 3.90 -16.23
N SER A 246 -10.00 5.05 -15.60
CA SER A 246 -10.86 5.56 -14.53
C SER A 246 -12.27 5.93 -14.99
N GLN A 247 -12.45 6.32 -16.27
CA GLN A 247 -13.76 6.59 -16.86
C GLN A 247 -14.63 5.33 -16.93
N GLN A 248 -14.02 4.15 -17.08
CA GLN A 248 -14.71 2.85 -17.12
C GLN A 248 -15.23 2.42 -15.74
N LEU A 249 -14.68 2.95 -14.65
CA LEU A 249 -15.10 2.65 -13.30
C LEU A 249 -16.40 3.40 -12.96
N GLN A 250 -17.54 2.71 -12.97
CA GLN A 250 -18.85 3.32 -12.75
C GLN A 250 -19.38 3.07 -11.33
N GLY A 251 -20.05 4.07 -10.78
CA GLY A 251 -20.74 4.01 -9.49
C GLY A 251 -19.98 4.64 -8.32
N ALA A 252 -20.74 4.96 -7.26
CA ALA A 252 -20.23 5.69 -6.09
C ALA A 252 -19.17 4.92 -5.28
N CYS A 253 -19.12 3.60 -5.40
CA CYS A 253 -18.12 2.78 -4.72
C CYS A 253 -16.67 3.08 -5.17
N TRP A 254 -16.50 3.67 -6.36
CA TRP A 254 -15.20 4.04 -6.93
C TRP A 254 -14.76 5.47 -6.61
N SER A 255 -15.58 6.28 -5.93
CA SER A 255 -15.29 7.70 -5.69
C SER A 255 -13.95 7.94 -4.96
N LYS A 256 -13.63 7.10 -3.97
CA LYS A 256 -12.35 7.17 -3.27
C LYS A 256 -11.17 6.84 -4.17
N VAL A 257 -11.30 5.77 -4.98
CA VAL A 257 -10.29 5.35 -5.95
C VAL A 257 -10.06 6.45 -6.98
N LYS A 258 -11.12 6.97 -7.61
CA LYS A 258 -11.02 8.05 -8.59
C LYS A 258 -10.31 9.28 -8.03
N ARG A 259 -10.58 9.64 -6.77
CA ARG A 259 -9.87 10.74 -6.10
C ARG A 259 -8.38 10.46 -5.93
N LEU A 260 -8.00 9.22 -5.60
CA LEU A 260 -6.59 8.84 -5.51
C LEU A 260 -5.91 8.88 -6.89
N LEU A 261 -6.56 8.35 -7.93
CA LEU A 261 -6.00 8.33 -9.29
C LEU A 261 -5.87 9.73 -9.91
N SER A 262 -6.72 10.68 -9.55
CA SER A 262 -6.63 12.07 -9.99
C SER A 262 -5.67 12.93 -9.15
N ASP A 263 -5.11 12.40 -8.06
CA ASP A 263 -4.13 13.11 -7.25
C ASP A 263 -2.77 13.11 -7.96
N GLU A 264 -2.21 14.30 -8.16
CA GLU A 264 -0.91 14.47 -8.83
C GLU A 264 0.24 13.71 -8.15
N ARG A 265 0.09 13.41 -6.87
CA ARG A 265 1.08 12.67 -6.07
C ARG A 265 1.11 11.17 -6.37
N THR A 266 0.06 10.63 -6.98
CA THR A 266 -0.04 9.19 -7.31
C THR A 266 1.05 8.73 -8.28
N LEU A 267 1.42 9.58 -9.23
CA LEU A 267 2.48 9.29 -10.20
C LEU A 267 3.84 9.93 -9.86
N ARG A 268 4.00 10.49 -8.66
CA ARG A 268 5.25 11.15 -8.25
C ARG A 268 6.45 10.19 -8.25
N HIS A 269 6.21 8.92 -8.01
CA HIS A 269 7.23 7.88 -8.08
C HIS A 269 7.87 7.78 -9.48
N LEU A 270 7.12 8.01 -10.56
CA LEU A 270 7.67 8.02 -11.92
C LEU A 270 8.57 9.24 -12.15
N ASP A 271 8.14 10.44 -11.74
CA ASP A 271 8.97 11.64 -11.83
C ASP A 271 10.31 11.43 -11.10
N ARG A 272 10.21 10.96 -9.85
CA ARG A 272 11.39 10.72 -9.02
C ARG A 272 12.33 9.67 -9.60
N LEU A 273 11.79 8.63 -10.20
CA LEU A 273 12.59 7.62 -10.88
C LEU A 273 13.35 8.21 -12.08
N HIS A 274 12.69 9.01 -12.90
CA HIS A 274 13.34 9.69 -14.03
C HIS A 274 14.42 10.67 -13.56
N GLU A 275 14.16 11.45 -12.51
CA GLU A 275 15.15 12.35 -11.90
C GLU A 275 16.38 11.58 -11.43
N LEU A 276 16.19 10.48 -10.67
CA LEU A 276 17.27 9.65 -10.16
C LEU A 276 18.09 9.02 -11.27
N LEU A 277 17.45 8.44 -12.28
CA LEU A 277 18.17 7.85 -13.41
C LEU A 277 18.93 8.89 -14.24
N THR A 278 18.37 10.08 -14.43
CA THR A 278 19.02 11.15 -15.16
C THR A 278 20.21 11.71 -14.38
N SER A 279 20.11 11.82 -13.07
CA SER A 279 21.23 12.27 -12.23
C SER A 279 22.35 11.24 -12.10
N ALA A 280 22.00 9.95 -12.06
CA ALA A 280 22.96 8.86 -11.90
C ALA A 280 23.68 8.51 -13.22
N VAL A 281 23.00 8.62 -14.35
CA VAL A 281 23.53 8.24 -15.67
C VAL A 281 23.21 9.32 -16.70
N SER A 282 24.20 10.12 -17.04
CA SER A 282 24.05 11.21 -18.01
C SER A 282 23.84 10.72 -19.45
N GLU A 283 24.47 9.59 -19.81
CA GLU A 283 24.42 9.03 -21.16
C GLU A 283 23.06 8.34 -21.44
N PRO A 284 22.26 8.83 -22.43
CA PRO A 284 20.92 8.29 -22.69
C PRO A 284 20.91 6.82 -23.11
N VAL A 285 21.89 6.38 -23.91
CA VAL A 285 21.99 4.99 -24.39
C VAL A 285 22.24 4.04 -23.22
N LEU A 286 23.12 4.44 -22.30
CA LEU A 286 23.41 3.66 -21.11
C LEU A 286 22.21 3.60 -20.16
N ARG A 287 21.46 4.69 -20.01
CA ARG A 287 20.18 4.68 -19.24
C ARG A 287 19.18 3.70 -19.82
N ASP A 288 18.98 3.70 -21.14
CA ASP A 288 18.07 2.76 -21.80
C ASP A 288 18.52 1.30 -21.59
N ALA A 289 19.80 1.02 -21.74
CA ALA A 289 20.37 -0.31 -21.51
C ALA A 289 20.15 -0.79 -20.06
N LEU A 290 20.45 0.07 -19.07
CA LEU A 290 20.23 -0.25 -17.65
C LEU A 290 18.75 -0.45 -17.32
N THR A 291 17.87 0.35 -17.93
CA THR A 291 16.42 0.23 -17.77
C THR A 291 15.90 -1.11 -18.29
N ARG A 292 16.40 -1.54 -19.46
CA ARG A 292 16.05 -2.86 -20.02
C ARG A 292 16.58 -4.02 -19.16
N LEU A 293 17.80 -3.93 -18.67
CA LEU A 293 18.36 -4.92 -17.74
C LEU A 293 17.52 -5.02 -16.47
N TRP A 294 17.09 -3.89 -15.93
CA TRP A 294 16.24 -3.86 -14.74
C TRP A 294 14.86 -4.48 -15.03
N TYR A 295 14.25 -4.15 -16.17
CA TYR A 295 12.99 -4.77 -16.60
C TYR A 295 13.10 -6.30 -16.67
N PHE A 296 14.12 -6.82 -17.36
CA PHE A 296 14.32 -8.27 -17.46
C PHE A 296 14.59 -8.92 -16.09
N ASN A 297 15.37 -8.27 -15.24
CA ASN A 297 15.60 -8.78 -13.88
C ASN A 297 14.30 -8.84 -13.05
N ASN A 298 13.42 -7.86 -13.19
CA ASN A 298 12.11 -7.91 -12.53
C ASN A 298 11.23 -9.04 -13.09
N GLN A 299 11.20 -9.24 -14.40
CA GLN A 299 10.46 -10.34 -15.01
C GLN A 299 10.97 -11.69 -14.51
N MET A 300 12.28 -11.87 -14.46
CA MET A 300 12.90 -13.11 -13.95
C MET A 300 12.55 -13.36 -12.47
N ARG A 301 12.51 -12.33 -11.63
CA ARG A 301 12.12 -12.47 -10.23
C ARG A 301 10.64 -12.82 -10.07
N GLN A 302 9.76 -12.28 -10.88
CA GLN A 302 8.34 -12.60 -10.86
C GLN A 302 8.08 -14.04 -11.29
N THR A 303 8.80 -14.53 -12.30
CA THR A 303 8.65 -15.92 -12.80
C THR A 303 9.30 -16.98 -11.91
N HIS A 304 10.30 -16.61 -11.09
CA HIS A 304 11.00 -17.56 -10.21
C HIS A 304 10.65 -17.36 -8.72
N GLY A 305 9.95 -16.29 -8.37
CA GLY A 305 9.52 -15.99 -6.99
C GLY A 305 8.44 -16.92 -6.45
N ASP A 306 7.78 -17.69 -7.31
CA ASP A 306 6.78 -18.69 -6.92
C ASP A 306 7.40 -20.06 -6.57
N VAL A 307 8.73 -20.16 -6.48
CA VAL A 307 9.46 -21.43 -6.27
C VAL A 307 10.25 -21.43 -4.95
N CYS A 308 10.05 -20.45 -4.08
CA CYS A 308 10.66 -20.44 -2.74
C CYS A 308 9.62 -20.42 -1.63
#